data_e22f0e678e7add2468c0d9393af0051a
#
_entry.id   e22f0e678e7add2468c0d9393af0051a
#
_cell.length_a   1.000
_cell.length_b   1.000
_cell.length_c   1.000
_cell.angle_alpha   90.00
_cell.angle_beta   90.00
_cell.angle_gamma   90.00
#
_symmetry.space_group_name_H-M   'P 1'
#
loop_
_entity.id
_entity.type
_entity.pdbx_description
1 polymer ?
#
loop_
_entity_poly.entity_id
_entity_poly.type
_entity_poly.pdbx_seq_one_letter_code
_entity_poly.pdbx_strand_id
1 'polypeptide(L)'
;MQRVSRSLNYIGHSSTCAQYLRDAFVQVQTSGLVFKDTLRVEAFDDPKVAGVQLYLSDFQRPVTEKLAKGDVFSDPSQGGLGCSYRGKVVVSATASTKPDGEQVFSESRSLIFKSLNVRRFVDKEGESVVYAVYSQRLDKNEDSNNSRFKSNLCAVHVDEFQSGAAAAP
;
A
#
# COMPACT_ATOMS: atom_id res chain seq x y z
N MET A 1 -11.07 -23.30 17.34
CA MET A 1 -11.75 -22.07 16.87
C MET A 1 -11.60 -21.01 17.96
N GLN A 2 -10.54 -20.19 17.90
CA GLN A 2 -10.34 -19.10 18.86
C GLN A 2 -10.80 -17.78 18.20
N ARG A 3 -11.77 -17.13 18.84
CA ARG A 3 -12.19 -15.78 18.48
C ARG A 3 -11.12 -14.80 18.94
N VAL A 4 -10.48 -14.12 18.00
CA VAL A 4 -9.62 -12.97 18.30
C VAL A 4 -10.52 -11.75 18.53
N SER A 5 -10.46 -11.24 19.76
CA SER A 5 -11.16 -10.05 20.22
C SER A 5 -10.59 -8.80 19.53
N ARG A 6 -11.47 -7.97 18.97
CA ARG A 6 -11.13 -6.67 18.36
C ARG A 6 -11.00 -5.63 19.46
N SER A 7 -9.83 -5.06 19.65
CA SER A 7 -9.66 -3.84 20.43
C SER A 7 -9.45 -2.66 19.48
N LEU A 8 -10.40 -1.72 19.49
CA LEU A 8 -10.32 -0.43 18.80
C LEU A 8 -9.59 0.55 19.73
N ASN A 9 -8.33 0.87 19.42
CA ASN A 9 -7.64 1.98 20.06
C ASN A 9 -7.85 3.26 19.25
N TYR A 10 -8.64 4.18 19.80
CA TYR A 10 -8.88 5.51 19.27
C TYR A 10 -7.86 6.46 19.89
N ILE A 11 -6.92 6.97 19.11
CA ILE A 11 -6.02 8.07 19.51
C ILE A 11 -6.29 9.26 18.60
N GLY A 12 -6.66 10.38 19.23
CA GLY A 12 -7.19 11.57 18.60
C GLY A 12 -6.17 12.51 17.95
N HIS A 13 -6.70 13.24 16.98
CA HIS A 13 -6.36 14.56 16.45
C HIS A 13 -4.94 14.83 15.92
N SER A 14 -4.81 14.65 14.61
CA SER A 14 -4.16 15.64 13.74
C SER A 14 -4.64 15.39 12.31
N SER A 15 -4.98 16.47 11.58
CA SER A 15 -5.51 16.44 10.21
C SER A 15 -4.44 16.00 9.19
N THR A 16 -4.13 14.75 9.21
CA THR A 16 -3.39 14.04 8.18
C THR A 16 -4.16 12.76 7.92
N CYS A 17 -4.42 12.44 6.66
CA CYS A 17 -5.14 11.25 6.19
C CYS A 17 -4.83 10.05 7.10
N ALA A 18 -5.70 9.74 8.04
CA ALA A 18 -5.55 8.58 8.91
C ALA A 18 -5.79 7.34 8.04
N GLN A 19 -4.70 6.75 7.58
CA GLN A 19 -4.72 5.45 6.94
C GLN A 19 -5.12 4.42 7.98
N TYR A 20 -6.28 3.83 7.81
CA TYR A 20 -6.70 2.66 8.57
C TYR A 20 -5.88 1.45 8.09
N LEU A 21 -4.63 1.38 8.55
CA LEU A 21 -3.86 0.14 8.48
C LEU A 21 -4.51 -0.85 9.45
N ARG A 22 -4.99 -1.94 8.93
CA ARG A 22 -5.21 -3.12 9.76
C ARG A 22 -3.85 -3.75 9.99
N ASP A 23 -3.61 -4.21 11.22
CA ASP A 23 -2.43 -5.00 11.53
C ASP A 23 -2.26 -6.13 10.49
N ALA A 24 -1.02 -6.48 10.18
CA ALA A 24 -0.72 -7.57 9.29
C ALA A 24 -1.50 -8.81 9.71
N PHE A 25 -2.42 -9.28 8.85
CA PHE A 25 -3.27 -10.42 9.17
C PHE A 25 -2.62 -11.75 8.81
N VAL A 26 -1.56 -11.71 7.99
CA VAL A 26 -0.78 -12.89 7.61
C VAL A 26 0.71 -12.58 7.74
N GLN A 27 1.41 -13.45 8.43
CA GLN A 27 2.87 -13.46 8.51
C GLN A 27 3.35 -14.90 8.32
N VAL A 28 4.18 -15.14 7.32
CA VAL A 28 4.75 -16.46 7.02
C VAL A 28 6.26 -16.35 6.99
N GLN A 29 6.92 -17.15 7.84
CA GLN A 29 8.37 -17.29 7.76
C GLN A 29 8.74 -18.08 6.52
N THR A 30 9.70 -17.57 5.75
CA THR A 30 10.10 -18.16 4.48
C THR A 30 11.52 -18.70 4.52
N SER A 31 12.44 -18.05 3.86
CA SER A 31 13.80 -18.54 3.66
C SER A 31 14.74 -18.18 4.81
N GLY A 32 15.74 -19.04 5.07
CA GLY A 32 16.80 -18.83 6.05
C GLY A 32 16.82 -19.88 7.16
N LEU A 33 18.03 -20.33 7.56
CA LEU A 33 18.21 -21.31 8.66
C LEU A 33 18.19 -20.63 10.03
N VAL A 34 18.86 -19.50 10.18
CA VAL A 34 19.00 -18.76 11.44
C VAL A 34 18.17 -17.47 11.41
N PHE A 35 18.26 -16.73 10.32
CA PHE A 35 17.48 -15.51 10.10
C PHE A 35 16.48 -15.79 8.99
N LYS A 36 15.19 -15.76 9.30
CA LYS A 36 14.13 -16.05 8.35
C LYS A 36 13.49 -14.78 7.84
N ASP A 37 13.45 -14.65 6.52
CA ASP A 37 12.63 -13.61 5.90
C ASP A 37 11.15 -13.90 6.19
N THR A 38 10.38 -12.86 6.41
CA THR A 38 8.95 -12.97 6.69
C THR A 38 8.16 -12.34 5.56
N LEU A 39 7.28 -13.13 4.93
CA LEU A 39 6.24 -12.59 4.06
C LEU A 39 5.14 -12.01 4.95
N ARG A 40 4.85 -10.73 4.77
CA ARG A 40 3.80 -10.01 5.47
C ARG A 40 2.71 -9.61 4.48
N VAL A 41 1.45 -9.77 4.86
CA VAL A 41 0.30 -9.28 4.09
C VAL A 41 -0.51 -8.35 4.97
N GLU A 42 -0.72 -7.15 4.50
CA GLU A 42 -1.49 -6.09 5.16
C GLU A 42 -2.72 -5.77 4.33
N ALA A 43 -3.82 -5.44 5.01
CA ALA A 43 -5.03 -4.98 4.37
C ALA A 43 -5.29 -3.52 4.76
N PHE A 44 -5.68 -2.70 3.80
CA PHE A 44 -6.06 -1.32 4.03
C PHE A 44 -7.20 -0.90 3.09
N ASP A 45 -7.92 0.13 3.50
CA ASP A 45 -9.03 0.68 2.74
C ASP A 45 -8.59 2.00 2.09
N ASP A 46 -9.13 2.31 0.91
CA ASP A 46 -8.96 3.62 0.29
C ASP A 46 -9.99 4.60 0.88
N PRO A 47 -9.58 5.72 1.48
CA PRO A 47 -10.50 6.66 2.10
C PRO A 47 -11.43 7.38 1.10
N LYS A 48 -11.11 7.33 -0.21
CA LYS A 48 -11.89 8.00 -1.25
C LYS A 48 -12.58 7.04 -2.22
N VAL A 49 -12.44 5.72 -2.01
CA VAL A 49 -13.11 4.68 -2.81
C VAL A 49 -13.73 3.68 -1.87
N ALA A 50 -15.03 3.79 -1.70
CA ALA A 50 -15.80 2.82 -0.91
C ALA A 50 -15.95 1.50 -1.67
N GLY A 51 -16.15 0.39 -0.95
CA GLY A 51 -16.40 -0.92 -1.53
C GLY A 51 -15.17 -1.66 -2.03
N VAL A 52 -13.96 -1.13 -1.83
CA VAL A 52 -12.68 -1.77 -2.19
C VAL A 52 -11.84 -2.01 -0.95
N GLN A 53 -11.22 -3.17 -0.88
CA GLN A 53 -10.14 -3.44 0.05
C GLN A 53 -8.88 -3.79 -0.71
N LEU A 54 -7.78 -3.18 -0.30
CA LEU A 54 -6.45 -3.39 -0.86
C LEU A 54 -5.65 -4.32 0.06
N TYR A 55 -4.85 -5.20 -0.56
CA TYR A 55 -3.94 -6.12 0.12
C TYR A 55 -2.54 -5.88 -0.42
N LEU A 56 -1.64 -5.55 0.47
CA LEU A 56 -0.22 -5.35 0.16
C LEU A 56 0.57 -6.49 0.78
N SER A 57 1.32 -7.21 -0.05
CA SER A 57 2.25 -8.25 0.40
C SER A 57 3.68 -7.83 0.13
N ASP A 58 4.55 -8.03 1.11
CA ASP A 58 5.97 -7.75 0.98
C ASP A 58 6.82 -8.64 1.89
N PHE A 59 8.12 -8.69 1.61
CA PHE A 59 9.07 -9.41 2.43
C PHE A 59 9.80 -8.47 3.38
N GLN A 60 9.87 -8.88 4.64
CA GLN A 60 10.64 -8.18 5.68
C GLN A 60 11.81 -9.03 6.13
N ARG A 61 12.99 -8.44 6.18
CA ARG A 61 14.20 -9.05 6.74
C ARG A 61 14.38 -8.66 8.21
N PRO A 62 14.83 -9.60 9.06
CA PRO A 62 15.17 -9.28 10.44
C PRO A 62 16.23 -8.19 10.54
N VAL A 63 16.02 -7.21 11.41
CA VAL A 63 16.98 -6.10 11.64
C VAL A 63 18.34 -6.62 12.09
N THR A 64 18.36 -7.72 12.86
CA THR A 64 19.58 -8.39 13.32
C THR A 64 20.44 -8.92 12.17
N GLU A 65 19.84 -9.43 11.10
CA GLU A 65 20.57 -9.88 9.90
C GLU A 65 21.17 -8.70 9.13
N LYS A 66 20.44 -7.60 9.02
CA LYS A 66 20.92 -6.39 8.37
C LYS A 66 22.15 -5.84 9.05
N LEU A 67 22.15 -5.81 10.38
CA LEU A 67 23.30 -5.36 11.18
C LEU A 67 24.47 -6.32 11.10
N ALA A 68 24.22 -7.63 11.13
CA ALA A 68 25.29 -8.64 11.08
C ALA A 68 26.02 -8.68 9.73
N LYS A 69 25.36 -8.37 8.63
CA LYS A 69 25.95 -8.35 7.28
C LYS A 69 26.41 -6.98 6.82
N GLY A 70 26.22 -5.94 7.63
CA GLY A 70 26.50 -4.55 7.23
C GLY A 70 25.63 -4.05 6.06
N ASP A 71 24.58 -4.79 5.73
CA ASP A 71 23.71 -4.54 4.58
C ASP A 71 22.38 -3.93 5.01
N VAL A 72 22.44 -2.69 5.47
CA VAL A 72 21.27 -1.92 5.90
C VAL A 72 20.40 -1.48 4.72
N PHE A 73 20.87 -1.69 3.48
CA PHE A 73 20.26 -1.14 2.26
C PHE A 73 19.54 -2.19 1.39
N SER A 74 19.69 -3.48 1.67
CA SER A 74 19.21 -4.57 0.81
C SER A 74 17.78 -5.03 1.06
N ASP A 75 16.91 -4.18 1.57
CA ASP A 75 15.50 -4.55 1.70
C ASP A 75 14.86 -4.85 0.35
N PRO A 76 14.07 -5.94 0.27
CA PRO A 76 13.27 -6.19 -0.92
C PRO A 76 12.41 -4.98 -1.23
N SER A 77 12.46 -4.52 -2.46
CA SER A 77 11.73 -3.33 -2.91
C SER A 77 10.51 -3.67 -3.76
N GLN A 78 10.11 -4.93 -3.77
CA GLN A 78 8.94 -5.40 -4.51
C GLN A 78 7.81 -5.70 -3.54
N GLY A 79 6.66 -5.04 -3.75
CA GLY A 79 5.40 -5.39 -3.10
C GLY A 79 4.44 -6.03 -4.11
N GLY A 80 3.67 -7.03 -3.67
CA GLY A 80 2.50 -7.52 -4.40
C GLY A 80 1.28 -6.71 -3.98
N LEU A 81 0.40 -6.37 -4.93
CA LEU A 81 -0.83 -5.65 -4.66
C LEU A 81 -2.04 -6.44 -5.17
N GLY A 82 -3.03 -6.64 -4.31
CA GLY A 82 -4.31 -7.24 -4.65
C GLY A 82 -5.47 -6.32 -4.30
N CYS A 83 -6.55 -6.41 -5.05
CA CYS A 83 -7.81 -5.73 -4.79
C CYS A 83 -8.92 -6.73 -4.54
N SER A 84 -9.85 -6.43 -3.65
CA SER A 84 -11.09 -7.19 -3.51
C SER A 84 -12.29 -6.27 -3.33
N TYR A 85 -13.43 -6.75 -3.80
CA TYR A 85 -14.72 -6.07 -3.65
C TYR A 85 -15.31 -6.33 -2.27
N ARG A 86 -15.88 -5.30 -1.67
CA ARG A 86 -16.66 -5.35 -0.44
C ARG A 86 -18.04 -4.73 -0.62
N GLY A 87 -18.65 -4.93 -1.77
CA GLY A 87 -19.93 -4.36 -2.15
C GLY A 87 -19.78 -3.38 -3.31
N LYS A 88 -20.67 -2.41 -3.40
CA LYS A 88 -20.68 -1.39 -4.46
C LYS A 88 -19.43 -0.51 -4.40
N VAL A 89 -18.74 -0.38 -5.52
CA VAL A 89 -17.56 0.47 -5.65
C VAL A 89 -17.95 1.88 -6.00
N VAL A 90 -17.72 2.81 -5.09
CA VAL A 90 -18.10 4.21 -5.22
C VAL A 90 -16.89 5.11 -5.07
N VAL A 91 -16.58 5.89 -6.09
CA VAL A 91 -15.50 6.86 -6.11
C VAL A 91 -16.00 8.21 -5.62
N SER A 92 -15.36 8.74 -4.58
CA SER A 92 -15.67 10.06 -4.03
C SER A 92 -15.42 11.17 -5.04
N ALA A 93 -16.24 12.21 -5.02
CA ALA A 93 -16.05 13.42 -5.80
C ALA A 93 -14.70 14.14 -5.52
N THR A 94 -14.09 13.87 -4.36
CA THR A 94 -12.78 14.45 -3.97
C THR A 94 -11.59 13.63 -4.44
N ALA A 95 -11.82 12.46 -5.07
CA ALA A 95 -10.75 11.66 -5.63
C ALA A 95 -10.12 12.35 -6.86
N SER A 96 -8.79 12.37 -6.90
CA SER A 96 -8.08 12.96 -8.05
C SER A 96 -8.27 12.13 -9.30
N THR A 97 -8.60 12.80 -10.41
CA THR A 97 -8.66 12.22 -11.76
C THR A 97 -7.49 12.63 -12.62
N LYS A 98 -6.45 13.24 -12.02
CA LYS A 98 -5.24 13.66 -12.76
C LYS A 98 -4.47 12.42 -13.23
N PRO A 99 -3.76 12.53 -14.39
CA PRO A 99 -2.98 11.41 -14.94
C PRO A 99 -1.87 10.88 -14.02
N ASP A 100 -1.34 11.73 -13.15
CA ASP A 100 -0.33 11.36 -12.16
C ASP A 100 -0.89 10.60 -10.96
N GLY A 101 -2.23 10.48 -10.87
CA GLY A 101 -2.93 9.76 -9.82
C GLY A 101 -2.80 10.43 -8.45
N GLU A 102 -3.23 9.71 -7.40
CA GLU A 102 -3.17 10.16 -6.02
C GLU A 102 -2.54 9.07 -5.13
N GLN A 103 -1.64 9.47 -4.24
CA GLN A 103 -1.01 8.52 -3.31
C GLN A 103 -2.02 8.10 -2.24
N VAL A 104 -2.22 6.79 -2.13
CA VAL A 104 -3.13 6.18 -1.14
C VAL A 104 -2.35 5.66 0.07
N PHE A 105 -1.14 5.15 -0.17
CA PHE A 105 -0.31 4.55 0.86
C PHE A 105 1.17 4.83 0.60
N SER A 106 1.93 5.04 1.68
CA SER A 106 3.39 5.13 1.61
C SER A 106 3.99 4.62 2.91
N GLU A 107 4.93 3.72 2.81
CA GLU A 107 5.69 3.20 3.95
C GLU A 107 7.19 3.27 3.69
N SER A 108 7.92 3.80 4.67
CA SER A 108 9.38 3.82 4.63
C SER A 108 9.92 2.42 4.89
N ARG A 109 10.71 1.87 3.98
CA ARG A 109 11.26 0.50 4.03
C ARG A 109 12.71 0.43 4.45
N SER A 110 13.39 1.54 4.52
CA SER A 110 14.76 1.61 5.05
C SER A 110 14.93 2.86 5.90
N LEU A 111 15.90 2.82 6.78
CA LEU A 111 16.23 3.96 7.64
C LEU A 111 16.61 5.22 6.84
N ILE A 112 16.96 5.07 5.57
CA ILE A 112 17.59 6.18 4.87
C ILE A 112 17.00 6.52 3.49
N PHE A 113 16.40 5.62 2.65
CA PHE A 113 16.10 6.06 1.26
C PHE A 113 15.10 5.24 0.44
N LYS A 114 14.40 4.27 1.00
CA LYS A 114 13.41 3.46 0.25
C LYS A 114 12.01 3.66 0.80
N SER A 115 11.06 3.91 -0.07
CA SER A 115 9.65 3.85 0.26
C SER A 115 8.89 2.92 -0.70
N LEU A 116 7.91 2.21 -0.15
CA LEU A 116 6.91 1.48 -0.92
C LEU A 116 5.66 2.35 -0.98
N ASN A 117 5.24 2.67 -2.20
CA ASN A 117 4.13 3.57 -2.45
C ASN A 117 3.02 2.85 -3.19
N VAL A 118 1.76 3.12 -2.81
CA VAL A 118 0.59 2.73 -3.58
C VAL A 118 -0.11 3.98 -4.08
N ARG A 119 -0.36 4.04 -5.38
CA ARG A 119 -1.04 5.14 -6.06
C ARG A 119 -2.33 4.66 -6.69
N ARG A 120 -3.36 5.49 -6.59
CA ARG A 120 -4.65 5.31 -7.26
C ARG A 120 -4.69 6.16 -8.52
N PHE A 121 -5.20 5.58 -9.59
CA PHE A 121 -5.53 6.23 -10.85
C PHE A 121 -7.02 5.98 -11.14
N VAL A 122 -7.77 7.05 -11.39
CA VAL A 122 -9.20 6.97 -11.71
C VAL A 122 -9.37 7.09 -13.22
N ASP A 123 -9.81 6.00 -13.84
CA ASP A 123 -10.17 5.95 -15.25
C ASP A 123 -11.68 6.03 -15.39
N LYS A 124 -12.18 7.25 -15.72
CA LYS A 124 -13.61 7.48 -15.88
C LYS A 124 -14.18 6.85 -17.15
N GLU A 125 -13.39 6.81 -18.23
CA GLU A 125 -13.82 6.26 -19.52
C GLU A 125 -13.90 4.74 -19.45
N GLY A 126 -12.93 4.11 -18.78
CA GLY A 126 -12.92 2.67 -18.56
C GLY A 126 -13.71 2.23 -17.31
N GLU A 127 -14.45 3.14 -16.65
CA GLU A 127 -15.23 2.87 -15.43
C GLU A 127 -14.46 2.04 -14.41
N SER A 128 -13.18 2.45 -14.17
CA SER A 128 -12.28 1.67 -13.32
C SER A 128 -11.40 2.53 -12.43
N VAL A 129 -10.96 1.92 -11.33
CA VAL A 129 -9.89 2.44 -10.49
C VAL A 129 -8.73 1.46 -10.54
N VAL A 130 -7.56 1.96 -10.89
CA VAL A 130 -6.31 1.20 -10.92
C VAL A 130 -5.45 1.62 -9.74
N TYR A 131 -4.94 0.65 -9.01
CA TYR A 131 -3.97 0.85 -7.96
C TYR A 131 -2.64 0.26 -8.39
N ALA A 132 -1.57 1.02 -8.26
CA ALA A 132 -0.22 0.55 -8.57
C ALA A 132 0.69 0.68 -7.35
N VAL A 133 1.41 -0.39 -7.04
CA VAL A 133 2.48 -0.39 -6.05
C VAL A 133 3.83 -0.32 -6.75
N TYR A 134 4.70 0.54 -6.25
CA TYR A 134 6.07 0.69 -6.72
C TYR A 134 7.00 1.15 -5.61
N SER A 135 8.27 0.85 -5.74
CA SER A 135 9.29 1.35 -4.83
C SER A 135 9.91 2.64 -5.37
N GLN A 136 10.22 3.55 -4.46
CA GLN A 136 10.93 4.78 -4.77
C GLN A 136 12.20 4.86 -3.93
N ARG A 137 13.30 5.30 -4.56
CA ARG A 137 14.57 5.58 -3.89
C ARG A 137 14.98 7.04 -4.15
N LEU A 138 15.61 7.65 -3.16
CA LEU A 138 16.14 9.02 -3.30
C LEU A 138 17.45 9.04 -4.10
N ASP A 139 18.31 8.04 -3.93
CA ASP A 139 19.55 7.94 -4.68
C ASP A 139 19.45 6.94 -5.85
N LYS A 140 19.76 7.43 -7.06
CA LYS A 140 19.76 6.63 -8.30
C LYS A 140 21.05 5.83 -8.51
N ASN A 141 22.14 6.20 -7.85
CA ASN A 141 23.48 5.68 -8.14
C ASN A 141 23.78 4.35 -7.43
N GLU A 142 23.01 4.00 -6.39
CA GLU A 142 23.22 2.77 -5.60
C GLU A 142 22.43 1.55 -6.09
N ASP A 143 21.86 1.58 -7.29
CA ASP A 143 21.00 0.49 -7.75
C ASP A 143 21.71 -0.47 -8.71
N SER A 144 22.66 -1.23 -8.19
CA SER A 144 23.29 -2.33 -8.93
C SER A 144 22.31 -3.43 -9.35
N ASN A 145 21.14 -3.53 -8.72
CA ASN A 145 20.19 -4.63 -8.90
C ASN A 145 18.91 -4.25 -9.67
N ASN A 146 18.80 -3.04 -10.20
CA ASN A 146 17.62 -2.55 -10.92
C ASN A 146 16.28 -2.72 -10.17
N SER A 147 16.33 -2.80 -8.84
CA SER A 147 15.17 -3.08 -8.01
C SER A 147 14.12 -1.95 -8.00
N ARG A 148 14.48 -0.74 -8.45
CA ARG A 148 13.58 0.42 -8.58
C ARG A 148 12.55 0.31 -9.70
N PHE A 149 12.76 -0.61 -10.65
CA PHE A 149 11.87 -0.79 -11.81
C PHE A 149 10.79 -1.86 -11.59
N LYS A 150 10.52 -2.23 -10.33
CA LYS A 150 9.50 -3.22 -10.01
C LYS A 150 8.21 -2.53 -9.62
N SER A 151 7.15 -2.96 -10.26
CA SER A 151 5.77 -2.52 -9.96
C SER A 151 4.82 -3.70 -10.07
N ASN A 152 3.69 -3.56 -9.40
CA ASN A 152 2.55 -4.46 -9.52
C ASN A 152 1.28 -3.63 -9.47
N LEU A 153 0.20 -4.10 -10.05
CA LEU A 153 -1.06 -3.37 -10.07
C LEU A 153 -2.26 -4.29 -9.88
N CYS A 154 -3.36 -3.71 -9.41
CA CYS A 154 -4.69 -4.30 -9.49
C CYS A 154 -5.70 -3.23 -9.93
N ALA A 155 -6.77 -3.67 -10.56
CA ALA A 155 -7.86 -2.80 -11.03
C ALA A 155 -9.20 -3.34 -10.56
N VAL A 156 -10.14 -2.42 -10.30
CA VAL A 156 -11.52 -2.72 -9.94
C VAL A 156 -12.48 -1.89 -10.80
N HIS A 157 -13.59 -2.49 -11.19
CA HIS A 157 -14.68 -1.77 -11.85
C HIS A 157 -15.36 -0.83 -10.85
N VAL A 158 -15.81 0.33 -11.32
CA VAL A 158 -16.51 1.36 -10.55
C VAL A 158 -17.99 1.34 -10.89
N ASP A 159 -18.81 1.16 -9.87
CA ASP A 159 -20.26 1.19 -10.03
C ASP A 159 -20.83 2.62 -10.02
N GLU A 160 -20.13 3.57 -9.38
CA GLU A 160 -20.60 4.95 -9.25
C GLU A 160 -19.45 5.94 -9.04
N PHE A 161 -19.50 7.04 -9.78
CA PHE A 161 -18.69 8.24 -9.52
C PHE A 161 -19.56 9.32 -8.87
N GLN A 162 -19.24 9.70 -7.63
CA GLN A 162 -19.93 10.80 -6.98
C GLN A 162 -19.65 12.11 -7.73
N SER A 163 -20.72 12.84 -8.08
CA SER A 163 -20.59 14.22 -8.52
C SER A 163 -20.31 15.12 -7.32
N GLY A 164 -19.31 15.98 -7.41
CA GLY A 164 -19.13 17.05 -6.41
C GLY A 164 -20.44 17.86 -6.38
N ALA A 165 -21.02 18.08 -5.21
CA ALA A 165 -22.07 19.08 -5.08
C ALA A 165 -21.49 20.38 -5.63
N ALA A 166 -22.07 20.91 -6.70
CA ALA A 166 -21.75 22.24 -7.16
C ALA A 166 -21.93 23.18 -5.96
N ALA A 167 -20.86 23.87 -5.57
CA ALA A 167 -20.99 24.94 -4.58
C ALA A 167 -22.11 25.86 -5.10
N ALA A 168 -23.21 25.91 -4.35
CA ALA A 168 -24.28 26.86 -4.68
C ALA A 168 -23.70 28.26 -4.68
N PRO A 169 -24.12 29.11 -5.63
CA PRO A 169 -23.61 30.46 -5.78
C PRO A 169 -23.86 31.34 -4.56
#